data_bef93deeacc1f949fba45bece6687d00
#
_entry.id   bef93deeacc1f949fba45bece6687d00
#
_cell.length_a   1.000
_cell.length_b   1.000
_cell.length_c   1.000
_cell.angle_alpha   90.00
_cell.angle_beta   90.00
_cell.angle_gamma   90.00
#
_symmetry.space_group_name_H-M   'P 1'
#
loop_
_entity.id
_entity.type
_entity.pdbx_description
1 polymer ?
#
loop_
_entity_poly.entity_id
_entity_poly.type
_entity_poly.pdbx_seq_one_letter_code
_entity_poly.pdbx_strand_id
1 'polypeptide(L)'
;MTNDEAYTFGWIYGYLTKAGAKSSFPFEVACARPYMASAGIVANASIKHLLTPDRQKVLADAFSRITSMADTDKSGAEKTQSLPMQGTWQMGYYRGLGGQPLPPASTTFDIAERRKAKGMTQAQLASEMGVLQSNVSRWESGAVTPNAETLARLHRILD
;
A
#
# COMPACT_ATOMS: atom_id res chain seq x y z
N MET A 1 0.02 -6.35 6.64
CA MET A 1 0.12 -5.56 5.38
C MET A 1 -0.40 -4.15 5.64
N THR A 2 0.34 -3.13 5.24
CA THR A 2 -0.06 -1.71 5.32
C THR A 2 -0.87 -1.28 4.08
N ASN A 3 -1.51 -0.10 4.14
CA ASN A 3 -2.21 0.45 2.96
C ASN A 3 -1.24 0.71 1.79
N ASP A 4 -0.02 1.19 2.08
CA ASP A 4 0.99 1.45 1.05
C ASP A 4 1.45 0.16 0.37
N GLU A 5 1.64 -0.91 1.15
CA GLU A 5 1.96 -2.23 0.60
C GLU A 5 0.82 -2.79 -0.23
N ALA A 6 -0.44 -2.70 0.24
CA ALA A 6 -1.60 -3.14 -0.53
C ALA A 6 -1.69 -2.39 -1.88
N TYR A 7 -1.51 -1.06 -1.85
CA TYR A 7 -1.47 -0.24 -3.04
C TYR A 7 -0.33 -0.64 -3.98
N THR A 8 0.86 -0.86 -3.44
CA THR A 8 2.06 -1.24 -4.20
C THR A 8 1.87 -2.60 -4.88
N PHE A 9 1.33 -3.60 -4.18
CA PHE A 9 1.00 -4.90 -4.77
C PHE A 9 0.00 -4.76 -5.92
N GLY A 10 -1.05 -3.96 -5.73
CA GLY A 10 -2.02 -3.68 -6.79
C GLY A 10 -1.36 -3.03 -7.99
N TRP A 11 -0.49 -2.04 -7.75
CA TRP A 11 0.22 -1.35 -8.81
C TRP A 11 1.15 -2.29 -9.60
N ILE A 12 1.94 -3.14 -8.93
CA ILE A 12 2.80 -4.15 -9.58
C ILE A 12 1.94 -5.04 -10.48
N TYR A 13 0.81 -5.50 -9.97
CA TYR A 13 -0.07 -6.38 -10.72
C TYR A 13 -0.65 -5.69 -11.97
N GLY A 14 -1.14 -4.46 -11.84
CA GLY A 14 -1.65 -3.66 -12.96
C GLY A 14 -0.57 -3.33 -13.99
N TYR A 15 0.62 -2.96 -13.53
CA TYR A 15 1.77 -2.63 -14.36
C TYR A 15 2.20 -3.83 -15.24
N LEU A 16 2.27 -5.03 -14.66
CA LEU A 16 2.61 -6.24 -15.40
C LEU A 16 1.47 -6.70 -16.30
N THR A 17 0.20 -6.52 -15.90
CA THR A 17 -0.96 -6.79 -16.75
C THR A 17 -0.92 -5.92 -18.01
N LYS A 18 -0.61 -4.62 -17.87
CA LYS A 18 -0.41 -3.72 -19.00
C LYS A 18 0.71 -4.19 -19.93
N ALA A 19 1.77 -4.76 -19.37
CA ALA A 19 2.89 -5.31 -20.14
C ALA A 19 2.55 -6.61 -20.88
N GLY A 20 1.36 -7.18 -20.68
CA GLY A 20 0.89 -8.41 -21.32
C GLY A 20 1.03 -9.68 -20.46
N ALA A 21 1.42 -9.55 -19.19
CA ALA A 21 1.38 -10.67 -18.26
C ALA A 21 -0.08 -11.06 -17.97
N LYS A 22 -0.29 -12.36 -17.82
CA LYS A 22 -1.61 -12.89 -17.45
C LYS A 22 -1.55 -13.50 -16.06
N SER A 23 -2.55 -13.22 -15.26
CA SER A 23 -2.70 -13.87 -13.97
C SER A 23 -3.36 -15.24 -14.11
N SER A 24 -2.96 -16.15 -13.25
CA SER A 24 -3.67 -17.42 -13.05
C SER A 24 -4.83 -17.28 -12.06
N PHE A 25 -4.95 -16.12 -11.40
CA PHE A 25 -5.97 -15.87 -10.39
C PHE A 25 -7.04 -14.91 -10.92
N PRO A 26 -8.33 -15.16 -10.62
CA PRO A 26 -9.39 -14.17 -10.80
C PRO A 26 -9.07 -12.87 -10.04
N PHE A 27 -9.60 -11.75 -10.52
CA PHE A 27 -9.35 -10.43 -9.95
C PHE A 27 -9.69 -10.35 -8.45
N GLU A 28 -10.81 -10.96 -8.05
CA GLU A 28 -11.28 -10.99 -6.68
C GLU A 28 -10.32 -11.76 -5.76
N VAL A 29 -9.70 -12.82 -6.28
CA VAL A 29 -8.68 -13.59 -5.55
C VAL A 29 -7.39 -12.80 -5.46
N ALA A 30 -7.02 -12.09 -6.52
CA ALA A 30 -5.79 -11.32 -6.55
C ALA A 30 -5.79 -10.16 -5.53
N CYS A 31 -6.89 -9.42 -5.40
CA CYS A 31 -6.99 -8.36 -4.41
C CYS A 31 -7.14 -8.88 -2.97
N ALA A 32 -7.73 -10.08 -2.81
CA ALA A 32 -7.87 -10.72 -1.50
C ALA A 32 -6.57 -11.37 -0.99
N ARG A 33 -5.68 -11.80 -1.89
CA ARG A 33 -4.42 -12.49 -1.58
C ARG A 33 -3.26 -11.93 -2.41
N PRO A 34 -2.81 -10.70 -2.11
CA PRO A 34 -1.90 -9.93 -2.95
C PRO A 34 -0.50 -10.52 -3.08
N TYR A 35 0.04 -11.19 -2.07
CA TYR A 35 1.36 -11.84 -2.14
C TYR A 35 1.36 -12.96 -3.18
N MET A 36 0.40 -13.88 -3.07
CA MET A 36 0.28 -15.03 -3.97
C MET A 36 0.00 -14.57 -5.41
N ALA A 37 -0.89 -13.61 -5.56
CA ALA A 37 -1.23 -13.06 -6.88
C ALA A 37 -0.05 -12.35 -7.53
N SER A 38 0.72 -11.57 -6.76
CA SER A 38 1.90 -10.88 -7.26
C SER A 38 3.02 -11.85 -7.66
N ALA A 39 3.25 -12.88 -6.87
CA ALA A 39 4.20 -13.94 -7.23
C ALA A 39 3.80 -14.62 -8.55
N GLY A 40 2.51 -14.93 -8.72
CA GLY A 40 1.99 -15.56 -9.94
C GLY A 40 2.15 -14.68 -11.19
N ILE A 41 1.83 -13.39 -11.10
CA ILE A 41 1.93 -12.51 -12.26
C ILE A 41 3.39 -12.19 -12.62
N VAL A 42 4.28 -12.08 -11.64
CA VAL A 42 5.73 -11.91 -11.87
C VAL A 42 6.31 -13.14 -12.54
N ALA A 43 5.96 -14.35 -12.07
CA ALA A 43 6.39 -15.60 -12.70
C ALA A 43 5.91 -15.68 -14.16
N ASN A 44 4.66 -15.35 -14.44
CA ASN A 44 4.15 -15.30 -15.82
C ASN A 44 4.88 -14.27 -16.69
N ALA A 45 5.16 -13.07 -16.14
CA ALA A 45 5.93 -12.06 -16.85
C ALA A 45 7.36 -12.51 -17.15
N SER A 46 7.99 -13.25 -16.24
CA SER A 46 9.32 -13.84 -16.43
C SER A 46 9.32 -14.89 -17.55
N ILE A 47 8.40 -15.84 -17.50
CA ILE A 47 8.27 -16.90 -18.51
C ILE A 47 8.02 -16.31 -19.91
N LYS A 48 7.29 -15.20 -19.99
CA LYS A 48 7.00 -14.51 -21.25
C LYS A 48 8.07 -13.51 -21.70
N HIS A 49 9.18 -13.45 -21.00
CA HIS A 49 10.27 -12.49 -21.27
C HIS A 49 9.81 -11.02 -21.30
N LEU A 50 8.81 -10.69 -20.48
CA LEU A 50 8.28 -9.32 -20.37
C LEU A 50 9.09 -8.44 -19.40
N LEU A 51 9.98 -9.03 -18.62
CA LEU A 51 10.81 -8.33 -17.63
C LEU A 51 12.09 -7.78 -18.29
N THR A 52 11.94 -6.68 -19.04
CA THR A 52 13.08 -5.93 -19.56
C THR A 52 13.91 -5.32 -18.41
N PRO A 53 15.19 -4.96 -18.62
CA PRO A 53 16.02 -4.35 -17.57
C PRO A 53 15.37 -3.13 -16.91
N ASP A 54 14.72 -2.26 -17.67
CA ASP A 54 14.01 -1.08 -17.14
C ASP A 54 12.82 -1.49 -16.26
N ARG A 55 12.07 -2.49 -16.69
CA ARG A 55 10.95 -3.03 -15.88
C ARG A 55 11.43 -3.70 -14.60
N GLN A 56 12.55 -4.44 -14.66
CA GLN A 56 13.16 -5.04 -13.47
C GLN A 56 13.56 -3.99 -12.46
N LYS A 57 14.16 -2.88 -12.89
CA LYS A 57 14.51 -1.76 -12.01
C LYS A 57 13.26 -1.14 -11.36
N VAL A 58 12.23 -0.84 -12.14
CA VAL A 58 10.97 -0.28 -11.64
C VAL A 58 10.29 -1.23 -10.64
N LEU A 59 10.31 -2.53 -10.92
CA LEU A 59 9.75 -3.53 -10.00
C LEU A 59 10.59 -3.69 -8.73
N ALA A 60 11.92 -3.62 -8.81
CA ALA A 60 12.80 -3.65 -7.65
C ALA A 60 12.50 -2.48 -6.70
N ASP A 61 12.33 -1.26 -7.24
CA ASP A 61 11.93 -0.09 -6.46
C ASP A 61 10.55 -0.29 -5.81
N ALA A 62 9.60 -0.87 -6.54
CA ALA A 62 8.28 -1.17 -6.00
C ALA A 62 8.33 -2.22 -4.88
N PHE A 63 9.07 -3.33 -5.11
CA PHE A 63 9.20 -4.38 -4.10
C PHE A 63 9.96 -3.95 -2.85
N SER A 64 10.89 -2.99 -2.96
CA SER A 64 11.60 -2.44 -1.79
C SER A 64 10.69 -1.78 -0.76
N ARG A 65 9.46 -1.42 -1.15
CA ARG A 65 8.44 -0.82 -0.26
C ARG A 65 7.62 -1.84 0.50
N ILE A 66 7.75 -3.11 0.15
CA ILE A 66 7.01 -4.20 0.78
C ILE A 66 7.90 -4.80 1.85
N THR A 67 7.59 -4.53 3.09
CA THR A 67 8.38 -4.95 4.26
C THR A 67 7.71 -6.03 5.08
N SER A 68 6.38 -6.13 5.00
CA SER A 68 5.65 -7.17 5.72
C SER A 68 5.69 -8.51 4.98
N MET A 69 5.64 -9.58 5.74
CA MET A 69 5.49 -10.94 5.21
C MET A 69 4.02 -11.30 5.06
N ALA A 70 3.72 -12.22 4.15
CA ALA A 70 2.37 -12.76 4.04
C ALA A 70 1.90 -13.35 5.38
N ASP A 71 0.75 -12.88 5.86
CA ASP A 71 0.09 -13.52 7.00
C ASP A 71 -0.64 -14.78 6.51
N THR A 72 -0.26 -15.92 7.06
CA THR A 72 -0.79 -17.23 6.66
C THR A 72 -1.73 -17.80 7.70
N ASP A 73 -2.68 -18.60 7.26
CA ASP A 73 -3.54 -19.41 8.13
C ASP A 73 -2.83 -20.69 8.60
N LYS A 74 -3.55 -21.54 9.35
CA LYS A 74 -3.01 -22.80 9.87
C LYS A 74 -2.62 -23.81 8.80
N SER A 75 -3.10 -23.65 7.58
CA SER A 75 -2.74 -24.48 6.43
C SER A 75 -1.53 -23.95 5.65
N GLY A 76 -0.98 -22.79 6.06
CA GLY A 76 0.08 -22.10 5.34
C GLY A 76 -0.41 -21.27 4.15
N ALA A 77 -1.73 -21.18 3.93
CA ALA A 77 -2.29 -20.33 2.89
C ALA A 77 -2.33 -18.86 3.33
N GLU A 78 -2.11 -17.94 2.39
CA GLU A 78 -2.24 -16.51 2.65
C GLU A 78 -3.66 -16.16 3.11
N LYS A 79 -3.77 -15.47 4.23
CA LYS A 79 -5.07 -14.98 4.74
C LYS A 79 -5.68 -13.94 3.81
N THR A 80 -6.99 -14.00 3.69
CA THR A 80 -7.77 -13.00 2.94
C THR A 80 -7.64 -11.62 3.58
N GLN A 81 -7.28 -10.63 2.79
CA GLN A 81 -7.19 -9.25 3.24
C GLN A 81 -8.58 -8.65 3.49
N SER A 82 -8.65 -7.66 4.39
CA SER A 82 -9.88 -6.93 4.67
C SER A 82 -10.40 -6.16 3.45
N LEU A 83 -11.71 -5.88 3.39
CA LEU A 83 -12.29 -5.13 2.27
C LEU A 83 -11.64 -3.75 2.02
N PRO A 84 -11.31 -2.94 3.06
CA PRO A 84 -10.55 -1.70 2.84
C PRO A 84 -9.20 -1.93 2.17
N MET A 85 -8.46 -2.97 2.56
CA MET A 85 -7.18 -3.32 1.93
C MET A 85 -7.35 -3.75 0.49
N GLN A 86 -8.39 -4.53 0.18
CA GLN A 86 -8.71 -4.91 -1.19
C GLN A 86 -9.05 -3.68 -2.05
N GLY A 87 -9.79 -2.71 -1.51
CA GLY A 87 -10.07 -1.44 -2.18
C GLY A 87 -8.78 -0.65 -2.47
N THR A 88 -7.88 -0.58 -1.51
CA THR A 88 -6.57 0.08 -1.68
C THR A 88 -5.73 -0.63 -2.76
N TRP A 89 -5.73 -1.95 -2.78
CA TRP A 89 -5.08 -2.74 -3.82
C TRP A 89 -5.66 -2.42 -5.20
N GLN A 90 -6.98 -2.35 -5.33
CA GLN A 90 -7.64 -2.02 -6.60
C GLN A 90 -7.25 -0.64 -7.13
N MET A 91 -7.12 0.37 -6.25
CA MET A 91 -6.64 1.69 -6.64
C MET A 91 -5.23 1.62 -7.24
N GLY A 92 -4.32 0.88 -6.62
CA GLY A 92 -3.00 0.60 -7.16
C GLY A 92 -3.06 -0.09 -8.52
N TYR A 93 -3.89 -1.13 -8.63
CA TYR A 93 -4.08 -1.89 -9.87
C TYR A 93 -4.46 -1.00 -11.05
N TYR A 94 -5.48 -0.18 -10.91
CA TYR A 94 -5.93 0.69 -12.01
C TYR A 94 -4.88 1.74 -12.37
N ARG A 95 -4.10 2.23 -11.41
CA ARG A 95 -2.99 3.13 -11.69
C ARG A 95 -1.88 2.46 -12.48
N GLY A 96 -1.46 1.26 -12.09
CA GLY A 96 -0.47 0.47 -12.81
C GLY A 96 -0.93 0.09 -14.21
N LEU A 97 -2.19 -0.35 -14.35
CA LEU A 97 -2.81 -0.68 -15.62
C LEU A 97 -2.89 0.55 -16.55
N GLY A 98 -3.15 1.73 -15.99
CA GLY A 98 -3.09 3.01 -16.72
C GLY A 98 -1.67 3.39 -17.15
N GLY A 99 -0.64 2.71 -16.62
CA GLY A 99 0.77 2.99 -16.92
C GLY A 99 1.28 4.25 -16.22
N GLN A 100 0.60 4.70 -15.19
CA GLN A 100 1.07 5.80 -14.39
C GLN A 100 2.16 5.30 -13.43
N PRO A 101 3.20 6.11 -13.13
CA PRO A 101 4.25 5.72 -12.21
C PRO A 101 3.67 5.43 -10.83
N LEU A 102 4.31 4.49 -10.12
CA LEU A 102 4.03 4.32 -8.70
C LEU A 102 4.29 5.67 -8.02
N PRO A 103 3.33 6.21 -7.27
CA PRO A 103 3.59 7.44 -6.54
C PRO A 103 4.81 7.22 -5.65
N PRO A 104 5.58 8.27 -5.33
CA PRO A 104 6.64 8.14 -4.33
C PRO A 104 6.03 7.41 -3.15
N ALA A 105 6.81 6.49 -2.52
CA ALA A 105 6.34 5.87 -1.28
C ALA A 105 5.68 7.00 -0.52
N SER A 106 4.41 6.83 -0.20
CA SER A 106 3.90 7.69 0.82
C SER A 106 4.95 7.52 1.92
N THR A 107 5.77 8.54 2.16
CA THR A 107 6.12 8.80 3.53
C THR A 107 4.74 8.87 4.15
N THR A 108 4.22 7.71 4.56
CA THR A 108 3.17 7.72 5.56
C THR A 108 3.86 8.47 6.66
N PHE A 109 3.54 9.74 6.72
CA PHE A 109 3.80 10.54 7.89
C PHE A 109 3.08 9.71 8.93
N ASP A 110 3.85 8.78 9.55
CA ASP A 110 3.27 7.87 10.52
C ASP A 110 2.95 8.71 11.74
N ILE A 111 1.75 9.29 11.65
CA ILE A 111 1.22 10.18 12.68
C ILE A 111 1.30 9.48 14.03
N ALA A 112 1.03 8.17 14.07
CA ALA A 112 1.04 7.39 15.30
C ALA A 112 2.46 7.23 15.86
N GLU A 113 3.42 6.91 15.00
CA GLU A 113 4.83 6.70 15.40
C GLU A 113 5.45 8.01 15.88
N ARG A 114 5.31 9.09 15.10
CA ARG A 114 5.84 10.42 15.45
C ARG A 114 5.19 11.00 16.70
N ARG A 115 3.85 10.85 16.82
CA ARG A 115 3.14 11.25 18.02
C ARG A 115 3.68 10.52 19.27
N LYS A 116 3.86 9.19 19.18
CA LYS A 116 4.43 8.39 20.26
C LYS A 116 5.87 8.79 20.57
N ALA A 117 6.68 9.05 19.56
CA ALA A 117 8.06 9.51 19.74
C ALA A 117 8.13 10.83 20.51
N LYS A 118 7.13 11.73 20.34
CA LYS A 118 6.96 12.95 21.14
C LYS A 118 6.25 12.73 22.49
N GLY A 119 5.93 11.49 22.84
CA GLY A 119 5.24 11.18 24.10
C GLY A 119 3.79 11.69 24.17
N MET A 120 3.20 12.04 23.04
CA MET A 120 1.85 12.61 22.98
C MET A 120 0.78 11.52 22.92
N THR A 121 -0.36 11.74 23.57
CA THR A 121 -1.59 10.96 23.36
C THR A 121 -2.34 11.46 22.12
N GLN A 122 -3.26 10.65 21.57
CA GLN A 122 -4.14 11.08 20.47
C GLN A 122 -4.97 12.31 20.86
N ALA A 123 -5.40 12.41 22.12
CA ALA A 123 -6.16 13.55 22.62
C ALA A 123 -5.31 14.84 22.67
N GLN A 124 -4.04 14.73 23.06
CA GLN A 124 -3.12 15.87 23.08
C GLN A 124 -2.84 16.37 21.64
N LEU A 125 -2.54 15.46 20.71
CA LEU A 125 -2.37 15.83 19.31
C LEU A 125 -3.64 16.47 18.74
N ALA A 126 -4.81 15.93 19.03
CA ALA A 126 -6.09 16.46 18.61
C ALA A 126 -6.32 17.89 19.15
N SER A 127 -5.96 18.12 20.41
CA SER A 127 -6.04 19.46 21.04
C SER A 127 -5.13 20.46 20.34
N GLU A 128 -3.86 20.09 20.07
CA GLU A 128 -2.93 20.98 19.36
C GLU A 128 -3.34 21.25 17.91
N MET A 129 -3.97 20.26 17.28
CA MET A 129 -4.52 20.39 15.93
C MET A 129 -5.87 21.13 15.90
N GLY A 130 -6.51 21.35 17.04
CA GLY A 130 -7.85 21.94 17.09
C GLY A 130 -8.92 21.05 16.43
N VAL A 131 -8.77 19.72 16.51
CA VAL A 131 -9.68 18.73 15.92
C VAL A 131 -10.17 17.73 16.98
N LEU A 132 -11.13 16.91 16.61
CA LEU A 132 -11.58 15.82 17.49
C LEU A 132 -10.56 14.67 17.53
N GLN A 133 -10.41 14.00 18.68
CA GLN A 133 -9.56 12.82 18.81
C GLN A 133 -9.92 11.74 17.78
N SER A 134 -11.20 11.59 17.44
CA SER A 134 -11.65 10.64 16.43
C SER A 134 -11.04 10.91 15.05
N ASN A 135 -10.74 12.16 14.71
CA ASN A 135 -10.05 12.48 13.46
C ASN A 135 -8.61 11.96 13.48
N VAL A 136 -7.89 12.17 14.59
CA VAL A 136 -6.52 11.65 14.77
C VAL A 136 -6.52 10.13 14.70
N SER A 137 -7.45 9.46 15.38
CA SER A 137 -7.60 8.00 15.33
C SER A 137 -7.86 7.49 13.90
N ARG A 138 -8.70 8.19 13.12
CA ARG A 138 -8.98 7.83 11.73
C ARG A 138 -7.80 8.08 10.80
N TRP A 139 -6.99 9.09 11.06
CA TRP A 139 -5.76 9.34 10.31
C TRP A 139 -4.70 8.27 10.61
N GLU A 140 -4.51 7.92 11.91
CA GLU A 140 -3.56 6.90 12.33
C GLU A 140 -3.93 5.49 11.84
N SER A 141 -5.22 5.20 11.75
CA SER A 141 -5.71 3.92 11.20
C SER A 141 -5.73 3.86 9.66
N GLY A 142 -5.46 4.98 8.98
CA GLY A 142 -5.57 5.09 7.53
C GLY A 142 -7.02 5.11 7.01
N ALA A 143 -8.02 5.17 7.90
CA ALA A 143 -9.43 5.24 7.51
C ALA A 143 -9.79 6.55 6.78
N VAL A 144 -9.02 7.60 7.03
CA VAL A 144 -9.13 8.90 6.37
C VAL A 144 -7.72 9.44 6.12
N THR A 145 -7.45 9.89 4.92
CA THR A 145 -6.20 10.59 4.59
C THR A 145 -6.35 12.08 4.92
N PRO A 146 -5.47 12.67 5.75
CA PRO A 146 -5.47 14.09 5.97
C PRO A 146 -5.26 14.85 4.65
N ASN A 147 -5.92 16.00 4.49
CA ASN A 147 -5.65 16.86 3.34
C ASN A 147 -4.27 17.54 3.46
N ALA A 148 -3.80 18.19 2.39
CA ALA A 148 -2.47 18.78 2.32
C ALA A 148 -2.21 19.82 3.42
N GLU A 149 -3.21 20.63 3.78
CA GLU A 149 -3.12 21.61 4.84
C GLU A 149 -2.97 20.96 6.22
N THR A 150 -3.78 19.93 6.48
CA THR A 150 -3.72 19.14 7.71
C THR A 150 -2.38 18.42 7.84
N LEU A 151 -1.86 17.86 6.73
CA LEU A 151 -0.53 17.22 6.70
C LEU A 151 0.57 18.24 7.02
N ALA A 152 0.53 19.43 6.43
CA ALA A 152 1.51 20.49 6.72
C ALA A 152 1.48 20.92 8.20
N ARG A 153 0.31 20.96 8.84
CA ARG A 153 0.16 21.23 10.27
C ARG A 153 0.69 20.07 11.13
N LEU A 154 0.39 18.83 10.74
CA LEU A 154 0.92 17.63 11.41
C LEU A 154 2.45 17.58 11.36
N HIS A 155 3.07 17.88 10.21
CA HIS A 155 4.52 18.00 10.09
C HIS A 155 5.08 19.05 11.05
N ARG A 156 4.46 20.22 11.13
CA ARG A 156 4.93 21.31 12.01
C ARG A 156 4.87 20.92 13.50
N ILE A 157 3.89 20.10 13.90
CA ILE A 157 3.71 19.68 15.29
C ILE A 157 4.60 18.45 15.60
N LEU A 158 4.78 17.54 14.66
CA LEU A 158 5.36 16.23 14.88
C LEU A 158 6.82 16.11 14.40
N ASP A 159 7.34 17.01 13.63
CA ASP A 159 8.76 17.16 13.28
C ASP A 159 9.45 18.09 14.28
#